data_083cfabc5b562a047068d54e20b72f42
#
_entry.id   083cfabc5b562a047068d54e20b72f42
#
_cell.length_a   1.000
_cell.length_b   1.000
_cell.length_c   1.000
_cell.angle_alpha   90.00
_cell.angle_beta   90.00
_cell.angle_gamma   90.00
#
_symmetry.space_group_name_H-M   'P 1'
#
loop_
_entity.id
_entity.type
_entity.pdbx_description
1 polymer ?
#
loop_
_entity_poly.entity_id
_entity_poly.type
_entity_poly.pdbx_seq_one_letter_code
_entity_poly.pdbx_strand_id
1 'polypeptide(L)'
;MDKLLKNVLSCMRTKGLLDENEEDVYRFGLECLLLEVVHYLSYIVIGFAMRMIMPMIVTAMVLIPLRRKSGGFHARTRSGCYLFSCSIVVAVCLLDKIIFPLWLCTITTFGANAIIFAFAPIENENRTLDQEEQKKFRKQALIILVLADMAIIISHKIHIEVCQWLL
;
A
#
# COMPACT_ATOMS: atom_id res chain seq x y z
N MET A 1 12.53 -19.50 -4.79
CA MET A 1 11.82 -19.09 -3.58
C MET A 1 11.72 -20.23 -2.58
N ASP A 2 11.31 -21.42 -3.00
CA ASP A 2 11.14 -22.60 -2.13
C ASP A 2 12.41 -23.06 -1.40
N LYS A 3 13.58 -22.95 -2.04
CA LYS A 3 14.87 -23.36 -1.44
C LYS A 3 15.28 -22.45 -0.27
N LEU A 4 15.00 -21.16 -0.40
CA LEU A 4 15.29 -20.17 0.64
C LEU A 4 14.33 -20.32 1.82
N LEU A 5 13.05 -20.53 1.55
CA LEU A 5 12.03 -20.83 2.58
C LEU A 5 12.37 -22.09 3.37
N LYS A 6 12.74 -23.19 2.68
CA LYS A 6 13.14 -24.43 3.34
C LYS A 6 14.37 -24.23 4.24
N ASN A 7 15.36 -23.47 3.80
CA ASN A 7 16.56 -23.18 4.61
C ASN A 7 16.23 -22.36 5.86
N VAL A 8 15.35 -21.35 5.73
CA VAL A 8 14.93 -20.53 6.89
C VAL A 8 14.13 -21.37 7.87
N LEU A 9 13.14 -22.14 7.40
CA LEU A 9 12.34 -23.01 8.26
C LEU A 9 13.18 -24.08 8.96
N SER A 10 14.13 -24.70 8.26
CA SER A 10 15.05 -25.67 8.88
C SER A 10 15.93 -25.03 9.95
N CYS A 11 16.41 -23.81 9.72
CA CYS A 11 17.16 -23.05 10.71
C CYS A 11 16.32 -22.69 11.95
N MET A 12 15.05 -22.32 11.76
CA MET A 12 14.12 -22.04 12.86
C MET A 12 13.82 -23.31 13.68
N ARG A 13 13.64 -24.45 13.01
CA ARG A 13 13.42 -25.74 13.63
C ARG A 13 14.63 -26.20 14.46
N THR A 14 15.84 -26.07 13.94
CA THR A 14 17.07 -26.42 14.66
C THR A 14 17.33 -25.56 15.89
N LYS A 15 16.80 -24.33 15.92
CA LYS A 15 16.85 -23.41 17.06
C LYS A 15 15.70 -23.60 18.06
N GLY A 16 14.81 -24.56 17.86
CA GLY A 16 13.64 -24.77 18.70
C GLY A 16 12.61 -23.66 18.71
N LEU A 17 12.62 -22.79 17.64
CA LEU A 17 11.70 -21.67 17.50
C LEU A 17 10.42 -22.05 16.72
N LEU A 18 10.34 -23.28 16.23
CA LEU A 18 9.25 -23.75 15.39
C LEU A 18 8.71 -25.08 15.95
N ASP A 19 7.43 -25.12 16.26
CA ASP A 19 6.73 -26.35 16.60
C ASP A 19 6.25 -27.04 15.28
N GLU A 20 6.25 -28.37 15.24
CA GLU A 20 5.87 -29.13 14.03
C GLU A 20 4.45 -28.83 13.57
N ASN A 21 3.54 -28.50 14.48
CA ASN A 21 2.16 -28.17 14.19
C ASN A 21 1.97 -26.76 13.59
N GLU A 22 2.98 -25.90 13.65
CA GLU A 22 2.90 -24.49 13.21
C GLU A 22 3.70 -24.23 11.92
N GLU A 23 4.39 -25.24 11.38
CA GLU A 23 5.28 -25.07 10.22
C GLU A 23 4.56 -24.47 9.00
N ASP A 24 3.33 -24.88 8.73
CA ASP A 24 2.55 -24.36 7.61
C ASP A 24 2.18 -22.88 7.78
N VAL A 25 1.89 -22.46 9.00
CA VAL A 25 1.56 -21.07 9.34
C VAL A 25 2.78 -20.17 9.14
N TYR A 26 3.93 -20.59 9.68
CA TYR A 26 5.20 -19.87 9.52
C TYR A 26 5.66 -19.84 8.05
N ARG A 27 5.51 -20.94 7.33
CA ARG A 27 5.79 -21.00 5.90
C ARG A 27 4.97 -19.98 5.12
N PHE A 28 3.66 -19.96 5.37
CA PHE A 28 2.77 -18.98 4.73
C PHE A 28 3.15 -17.53 5.08
N GLY A 29 3.45 -17.26 6.36
CA GLY A 29 3.88 -15.93 6.81
C GLY A 29 5.18 -15.49 6.15
N LEU A 30 6.18 -16.38 6.04
CA LEU A 30 7.45 -16.11 5.36
C LEU A 30 7.26 -15.89 3.85
N GLU A 31 6.39 -16.65 3.20
CA GLU A 31 6.06 -16.44 1.79
C GLU A 31 5.45 -15.06 1.55
N CYS A 32 4.51 -14.64 2.40
CA CYS A 32 3.91 -13.31 2.35
C CYS A 32 4.95 -12.20 2.55
N LEU A 33 5.84 -12.37 3.53
CA LEU A 33 6.90 -11.41 3.84
C LEU A 33 7.89 -11.27 2.68
N LEU A 34 8.32 -12.38 2.08
CA LEU A 34 9.20 -12.36 0.91
C LEU A 34 8.57 -11.67 -0.29
N LEU A 35 7.28 -11.95 -0.57
CA LEU A 35 6.54 -11.27 -1.62
C LEU A 35 6.46 -9.76 -1.36
N GLU A 36 6.26 -9.36 -0.12
CA GLU A 36 6.22 -7.95 0.27
C GLU A 36 7.57 -7.26 0.06
N VAL A 37 8.67 -7.90 0.44
CA VAL A 37 10.03 -7.40 0.17
C VAL A 37 10.26 -7.23 -1.34
N VAL A 38 9.86 -8.19 -2.15
CA VAL A 38 9.97 -8.10 -3.61
C VAL A 38 9.17 -6.91 -4.16
N HIS A 39 7.96 -6.66 -3.66
CA HIS A 39 7.17 -5.50 -4.04
C HIS A 39 7.89 -4.18 -3.71
N TYR A 40 8.39 -4.03 -2.48
CA TYR A 40 9.10 -2.81 -2.08
C TYR A 40 10.36 -2.56 -2.92
N LEU A 41 11.15 -3.61 -3.17
CA LEU A 41 12.34 -3.50 -4.03
C LEU A 41 11.95 -3.08 -5.46
N SER A 42 10.88 -3.65 -6.00
CA SER A 42 10.38 -3.30 -7.35
C SER A 42 9.91 -1.86 -7.41
N TYR A 43 9.22 -1.36 -6.39
CA TYR A 43 8.79 0.04 -6.33
C TYR A 43 9.98 0.99 -6.30
N ILE A 44 11.02 0.67 -5.52
CA ILE A 44 12.26 1.44 -5.47
C ILE A 44 12.92 1.47 -6.87
N VAL A 45 13.03 0.33 -7.54
CA VAL A 45 13.60 0.25 -8.89
C VAL A 45 12.79 1.09 -9.89
N ILE A 46 11.45 1.01 -9.86
CA ILE A 46 10.56 1.81 -10.70
C ILE A 46 10.77 3.31 -10.40
N GLY A 47 10.79 3.71 -9.14
CA GLY A 47 11.01 5.10 -8.73
C GLY A 47 12.35 5.65 -9.21
N PHE A 48 13.42 4.86 -9.13
CA PHE A 48 14.73 5.22 -9.68
C PHE A 48 14.72 5.35 -11.20
N ALA A 49 14.17 4.35 -11.89
CA ALA A 49 14.10 4.35 -13.36
C ALA A 49 13.31 5.55 -13.91
N MET A 50 12.25 5.94 -13.21
CA MET A 50 11.41 7.09 -13.59
C MET A 50 11.92 8.42 -13.05
N ARG A 51 12.99 8.45 -12.24
CA ARG A 51 13.52 9.61 -11.51
C ARG A 51 12.48 10.28 -10.59
N MET A 52 11.63 9.47 -9.97
CA MET A 52 10.49 9.91 -9.16
C MET A 52 10.46 9.21 -7.80
N ILE A 53 11.62 9.10 -7.16
CA ILE A 53 11.76 8.37 -5.90
C ILE A 53 10.93 8.99 -4.76
N MET A 54 10.96 10.32 -4.62
CA MET A 54 10.25 11.01 -3.55
C MET A 54 8.72 10.92 -3.70
N PRO A 55 8.12 11.25 -4.86
CA PRO A 55 6.71 11.02 -5.10
C PRO A 55 6.28 9.57 -4.87
N MET A 56 7.10 8.62 -5.31
CA MET A 56 6.84 7.18 -5.12
C MET A 56 6.83 6.79 -3.64
N ILE A 57 7.80 7.28 -2.83
CA ILE A 57 7.85 7.00 -1.38
C ILE A 57 6.60 7.55 -0.68
N VAL A 58 6.24 8.80 -0.97
CA VAL A 58 5.05 9.45 -0.38
C VAL A 58 3.78 8.67 -0.75
N THR A 59 3.63 8.32 -2.03
CA THR A 59 2.49 7.51 -2.50
C THR A 59 2.45 6.15 -1.81
N ALA A 60 3.59 5.46 -1.70
CA ALA A 60 3.66 4.16 -1.05
C ALA A 60 3.29 4.23 0.44
N MET A 61 3.74 5.28 1.15
CA MET A 61 3.42 5.51 2.56
C MET A 61 1.91 5.65 2.82
N VAL A 62 1.16 6.20 1.86
CA VAL A 62 -0.29 6.36 1.98
C VAL A 62 -1.02 5.13 1.41
N LEU A 63 -0.67 4.73 0.20
CA LEU A 63 -1.40 3.70 -0.56
C LEU A 63 -1.30 2.31 0.08
N ILE A 64 -0.13 1.94 0.59
CA ILE A 64 0.08 0.59 1.14
C ILE A 64 -0.75 0.36 2.40
N PRO A 65 -0.68 1.21 3.45
CA PRO A 65 -1.49 1.03 4.65
C PRO A 65 -2.98 1.22 4.36
N LEU A 66 -3.36 2.15 3.48
CA LEU A 66 -4.75 2.35 3.08
C LEU A 66 -5.31 1.09 2.42
N ARG A 67 -4.61 0.52 1.44
CA ARG A 67 -5.01 -0.71 0.75
C ARG A 67 -5.14 -1.92 1.69
N ARG A 68 -4.26 -2.02 2.69
CA ARG A 68 -4.33 -3.09 3.70
C ARG A 68 -5.56 -3.00 4.59
N LYS A 69 -6.10 -1.78 4.80
CA LYS A 69 -7.22 -1.53 5.71
C LYS A 69 -8.55 -1.34 4.99
N SER A 70 -8.53 -0.75 3.79
CA SER A 70 -9.74 -0.58 2.98
C SER A 70 -10.15 -1.84 2.23
N GLY A 71 -9.27 -2.86 2.19
CA GLY A 71 -9.45 -4.01 1.31
C GLY A 71 -9.17 -3.63 -0.14
N GLY A 72 -9.67 -4.42 -1.06
CA GLY A 72 -9.55 -4.12 -2.48
C GLY A 72 -9.34 -5.35 -3.35
N PHE A 73 -9.13 -5.10 -4.62
CA PHE A 73 -8.94 -6.13 -5.63
C PHE A 73 -7.68 -6.96 -5.34
N HIS A 74 -7.87 -8.26 -5.20
CA HIS A 74 -6.80 -9.25 -5.21
C HIS A 74 -6.94 -10.12 -6.45
N ALA A 75 -5.90 -10.15 -7.27
CA ALA A 75 -5.89 -11.05 -8.42
C ALA A 75 -5.88 -12.52 -7.94
N ARG A 76 -6.49 -13.41 -8.72
CA ARG A 76 -6.51 -14.85 -8.43
C ARG A 76 -5.12 -15.48 -8.34
N THR A 77 -4.12 -14.87 -8.95
CA THR A 77 -2.73 -15.34 -8.95
C THR A 77 -1.80 -14.37 -8.26
N ARG A 78 -0.77 -14.88 -7.58
CA ARG A 78 0.28 -14.07 -6.92
C ARG A 78 0.97 -13.15 -7.92
N SER A 79 1.30 -13.66 -9.12
CA SER A 79 1.92 -12.88 -10.20
C SER A 79 1.00 -11.77 -10.72
N GLY A 80 -0.30 -12.03 -10.84
CA GLY A 80 -1.28 -11.03 -11.23
C GLY A 80 -1.39 -9.89 -10.21
N CYS A 81 -1.37 -10.21 -8.93
CA CYS A 81 -1.37 -9.21 -7.85
C CYS A 81 -0.09 -8.35 -7.89
N TYR A 82 1.06 -8.98 -8.12
CA TYR A 82 2.34 -8.29 -8.28
C TYR A 82 2.34 -7.32 -9.46
N LEU A 83 1.98 -7.80 -10.65
CA LEU A 83 1.93 -6.99 -11.86
C LEU A 83 0.95 -5.82 -11.72
N PHE A 84 -0.23 -6.08 -11.17
CA PHE A 84 -1.23 -5.04 -10.91
C PHE A 84 -0.70 -3.96 -9.97
N SER A 85 -0.01 -4.33 -8.89
CA SER A 85 0.59 -3.38 -7.94
C SER A 85 1.69 -2.55 -8.58
N CYS A 86 2.58 -3.16 -9.37
CA CYS A 86 3.60 -2.44 -10.12
C CYS A 86 2.99 -1.49 -11.17
N SER A 87 1.93 -1.91 -11.86
CA SER A 87 1.22 -1.07 -12.83
C SER A 87 0.61 0.17 -12.18
N ILE A 88 0.06 0.05 -10.98
CA ILE A 88 -0.46 1.21 -10.23
C ILE A 88 0.68 2.18 -9.91
N VAL A 89 1.82 1.70 -9.43
CA VAL A 89 2.97 2.58 -9.12
C VAL A 89 3.47 3.29 -10.37
N VAL A 90 3.59 2.59 -11.49
CA VAL A 90 3.97 3.20 -12.77
C VAL A 90 2.93 4.25 -13.20
N ALA A 91 1.64 3.94 -13.11
CA ALA A 91 0.57 4.87 -13.47
C ALA A 91 0.61 6.13 -12.60
N VAL A 92 0.81 6.00 -11.29
CA VAL A 92 0.96 7.16 -10.39
C VAL A 92 2.17 8.00 -10.79
N CYS A 93 3.33 7.39 -11.04
CA CYS A 93 4.52 8.10 -11.48
C CYS A 93 4.32 8.82 -12.83
N LEU A 94 3.54 8.26 -13.75
CA LEU A 94 3.20 8.91 -15.02
C LEU A 94 2.24 10.07 -14.82
N LEU A 95 1.22 9.90 -13.98
CA LEU A 95 0.23 10.94 -13.67
C LEU A 95 0.87 12.14 -12.95
N ASP A 96 1.84 11.89 -12.07
CA ASP A 96 2.55 12.94 -11.33
C ASP A 96 3.38 13.87 -12.27
N LYS A 97 3.74 13.40 -13.46
CA LYS A 97 4.38 14.23 -14.50
C LYS A 97 3.42 15.17 -15.21
N ILE A 98 2.13 14.99 -15.04
CA ILE A 98 1.08 15.78 -15.72
C ILE A 98 0.58 16.82 -14.73
N ILE A 99 0.63 18.08 -15.13
CA ILE A 99 0.09 19.19 -14.31
C ILE A 99 -1.43 19.19 -14.48
N PHE A 100 -2.13 18.75 -13.46
CA PHE A 100 -3.58 18.81 -13.41
C PHE A 100 -4.07 20.12 -12.78
N PRO A 101 -5.17 20.70 -13.27
CA PRO A 101 -5.77 21.86 -12.62
C PRO A 101 -6.28 21.49 -11.21
N LEU A 102 -6.12 22.42 -10.27
CA LEU A 102 -6.44 22.20 -8.85
C LEU A 102 -7.88 21.71 -8.61
N TRP A 103 -8.85 22.26 -9.38
CA TRP A 103 -10.25 21.84 -9.27
C TRP A 103 -10.44 20.34 -9.59
N LEU A 104 -9.70 19.81 -10.57
CA LEU A 104 -9.77 18.39 -10.94
C LEU A 104 -9.16 17.52 -9.83
N CYS A 105 -8.01 17.92 -9.30
CA CYS A 105 -7.39 17.23 -8.16
C CYS A 105 -8.34 17.20 -6.96
N THR A 106 -9.01 18.31 -6.65
CA THR A 106 -9.96 18.40 -5.55
C THR A 106 -11.15 17.48 -5.76
N ILE A 107 -11.78 17.50 -6.93
CA ILE A 107 -12.94 16.64 -7.23
C ILE A 107 -12.56 15.16 -7.18
N THR A 108 -11.41 14.76 -7.75
CA THR A 108 -10.96 13.37 -7.74
C THR A 108 -10.63 12.89 -6.35
N THR A 109 -9.98 13.71 -5.51
CA THR A 109 -9.70 13.37 -4.12
C THR A 109 -10.99 13.20 -3.32
N PHE A 110 -11.93 14.15 -3.48
CA PHE A 110 -13.23 14.07 -2.78
C PHE A 110 -14.05 12.85 -3.21
N GLY A 111 -14.06 12.55 -4.52
CA GLY A 111 -14.71 11.35 -5.05
C GLY A 111 -14.09 10.05 -4.53
N ALA A 112 -12.75 9.96 -4.51
CA ALA A 112 -12.04 8.80 -3.98
C ALA A 112 -12.33 8.61 -2.46
N ASN A 113 -12.28 9.70 -1.69
CA ASN A 113 -12.59 9.66 -0.26
C ASN A 113 -14.03 9.23 0.00
N ALA A 114 -15.00 9.73 -0.79
CA ALA A 114 -16.39 9.33 -0.67
C ALA A 114 -16.60 7.83 -0.96
N ILE A 115 -15.92 7.30 -1.99
CA ILE A 115 -15.96 5.87 -2.33
C ILE A 115 -15.37 5.03 -1.18
N ILE A 116 -14.21 5.40 -0.66
CA ILE A 116 -13.59 4.67 0.44
C ILE A 116 -14.46 4.75 1.70
N PHE A 117 -15.00 5.92 2.00
CA PHE A 117 -15.91 6.09 3.15
C PHE A 117 -17.16 5.22 3.05
N ALA A 118 -17.75 5.11 1.86
CA ALA A 118 -18.96 4.34 1.63
C ALA A 118 -18.73 2.82 1.64
N PHE A 119 -17.62 2.36 1.05
CA PHE A 119 -17.42 0.93 0.74
C PHE A 119 -16.34 0.26 1.58
N ALA A 120 -15.42 0.98 2.22
CA ALA A 120 -14.36 0.33 2.99
C ALA A 120 -14.85 -0.15 4.37
N PRO A 121 -14.36 -1.31 4.84
CA PRO A 121 -13.47 -2.25 4.14
C PRO A 121 -14.26 -3.16 3.19
N ILE A 122 -13.66 -3.45 2.02
CA ILE A 122 -14.21 -4.40 1.06
C ILE A 122 -13.67 -5.79 1.41
N GLU A 123 -14.58 -6.73 1.64
CA GLU A 123 -14.24 -8.14 1.86
C GLU A 123 -13.77 -8.81 0.57
N ASN A 124 -12.94 -9.82 0.72
CA ASN A 124 -12.46 -10.63 -0.39
C ASN A 124 -12.85 -12.09 -0.16
N GLU A 125 -13.06 -12.84 -1.24
CA GLU A 125 -13.39 -14.28 -1.22
C GLU A 125 -12.37 -15.10 -0.38
N ASN A 126 -11.11 -14.63 -0.32
CA ASN A 126 -10.05 -15.31 0.43
C ASN A 126 -9.94 -14.88 1.91
N ARG A 127 -10.66 -13.85 2.33
CA ARG A 127 -10.66 -13.34 3.70
C ARG A 127 -12.00 -12.69 4.02
N THR A 128 -12.81 -13.42 4.75
CA THR A 128 -14.00 -12.90 5.42
C THR A 128 -13.56 -12.16 6.68
N LEU A 129 -14.14 -11.00 6.92
CA LEU A 129 -13.86 -10.19 8.12
C LEU A 129 -14.94 -10.43 9.15
N ASP A 130 -14.55 -10.63 10.41
CA ASP A 130 -15.49 -10.58 11.53
C ASP A 130 -15.97 -9.15 11.76
N GLN A 131 -17.15 -8.98 12.38
CA GLN A 131 -17.74 -7.66 12.64
C GLN A 131 -16.82 -6.71 13.42
N GLU A 132 -16.06 -7.24 14.36
CA GLU A 132 -15.08 -6.46 15.14
C GLU A 132 -13.88 -6.04 14.28
N GLU A 133 -13.36 -6.94 13.44
CA GLU A 133 -12.29 -6.63 12.49
C GLU A 133 -12.75 -5.60 11.46
N GLN A 134 -13.98 -5.72 10.96
CA GLN A 134 -14.56 -4.81 9.98
C GLN A 134 -14.64 -3.38 10.53
N LYS A 135 -15.15 -3.22 11.76
CA LYS A 135 -15.17 -1.91 12.44
C LYS A 135 -13.77 -1.34 12.67
N LYS A 136 -12.84 -2.19 13.11
CA LYS A 136 -11.45 -1.80 13.34
C LYS A 136 -10.75 -1.34 12.06
N PHE A 137 -10.88 -2.09 10.97
CA PHE A 137 -10.26 -1.75 9.69
C PHE A 137 -10.89 -0.50 9.07
N ARG A 138 -12.21 -0.34 9.16
CA ARG A 138 -12.90 0.88 8.75
C ARG A 138 -12.36 2.11 9.48
N LYS A 139 -12.27 2.04 10.80
CA LYS A 139 -11.71 3.13 11.61
C LYS A 139 -10.28 3.47 11.19
N GLN A 140 -9.43 2.45 10.99
CA GLN A 140 -8.05 2.64 10.58
C GLN A 140 -7.93 3.24 9.17
N ALA A 141 -8.74 2.78 8.21
CA ALA A 141 -8.77 3.34 6.86
C ALA A 141 -9.17 4.83 6.86
N LEU A 142 -10.19 5.20 7.64
CA LEU A 142 -10.62 6.58 7.79
C LEU A 142 -9.55 7.47 8.45
N ILE A 143 -8.85 6.97 9.45
CA ILE A 143 -7.73 7.71 10.07
C ILE A 143 -6.63 7.97 9.03
N ILE A 144 -6.27 6.96 8.22
CA ILE A 144 -5.25 7.12 7.18
C ILE A 144 -5.69 8.17 6.15
N LEU A 145 -6.95 8.16 5.71
CA LEU A 145 -7.50 9.16 4.81
C LEU A 145 -7.39 10.57 5.39
N VAL A 146 -7.87 10.77 6.61
CA VAL A 146 -7.81 12.09 7.27
C VAL A 146 -6.37 12.57 7.38
N LEU A 147 -5.43 11.72 7.76
CA LEU A 147 -4.01 12.08 7.85
C LEU A 147 -3.43 12.44 6.48
N ALA A 148 -3.80 11.72 5.42
CA ALA A 148 -3.38 12.01 4.06
C ALA A 148 -3.93 13.36 3.57
N ASP A 149 -5.23 13.62 3.80
CA ASP A 149 -5.86 14.89 3.43
C ASP A 149 -5.25 16.07 4.18
N MET A 150 -4.99 15.91 5.49
CA MET A 150 -4.29 16.93 6.28
C MET A 150 -2.88 17.20 5.75
N ALA A 151 -2.13 16.16 5.40
CA ALA A 151 -0.81 16.32 4.81
C ALA A 151 -0.85 17.08 3.47
N ILE A 152 -1.84 16.79 2.61
CA ILE A 152 -2.05 17.52 1.34
C ILE A 152 -2.35 19.01 1.61
N ILE A 153 -3.27 19.30 2.54
CA ILE A 153 -3.66 20.68 2.88
C ILE A 153 -2.46 21.46 3.44
N ILE A 154 -1.69 20.86 4.34
CA ILE A 154 -0.50 21.48 4.95
C ILE A 154 0.56 21.75 3.87
N SER A 155 0.85 20.76 3.02
CA SER A 155 1.80 20.89 1.92
C SER A 155 1.42 22.03 0.97
N HIS A 156 0.13 22.13 0.63
CA HIS A 156 -0.38 23.20 -0.23
C HIS A 156 -0.22 24.58 0.40
N LYS A 157 -0.51 24.73 1.70
CA LYS A 157 -0.30 26.00 2.43
C LYS A 157 1.17 26.41 2.49
N ILE A 158 2.06 25.47 2.84
CA ILE A 158 3.50 25.73 2.90
C ILE A 158 4.01 26.17 1.52
N HIS A 159 3.58 25.54 0.45
CA HIS A 159 3.99 25.91 -0.90
C HIS A 159 3.52 27.32 -1.28
N ILE A 160 2.31 27.72 -0.91
CA ILE A 160 1.80 29.08 -1.14
C ILE A 160 2.60 30.09 -0.33
N GLU A 161 2.85 29.85 0.94
CA GLU A 161 3.65 30.75 1.79
C GLU A 161 5.06 30.92 1.24
N VAL A 162 5.74 29.84 0.88
CA VAL A 162 7.09 29.92 0.29
C VAL A 162 7.10 30.70 -1.02
N CYS A 163 6.11 30.53 -1.88
CA CYS A 163 5.99 31.31 -3.12
C CYS A 163 5.75 32.81 -2.86
N GLN A 164 5.01 33.16 -1.80
CA GLN A 164 4.79 34.56 -1.40
C GLN A 164 6.04 35.25 -0.86
N TRP A 165 6.97 34.50 -0.24
CA TRP A 165 8.23 35.03 0.27
C TRP A 165 9.31 35.19 -0.82
N LEU A 166 9.15 34.56 -1.97
CA LEU A 166 10.08 34.60 -3.10
C LEU A 166 9.70 35.64 -4.18
N LEU A 167 8.55 36.29 -4.06
CA LEU A 167 8.08 37.41 -4.90
C LEU A 167 8.26 38.76 -4.19
#